data_4c3a95958810ff4c534f496f5f6174ee
#
_entry.id   4c3a95958810ff4c534f496f5f6174ee
#
_cell.length_a   1.000
_cell.length_b   1.000
_cell.length_c   1.000
_cell.angle_alpha   90.00
_cell.angle_beta   90.00
_cell.angle_gamma   90.00
#
_symmetry.space_group_name_H-M   'P 1'
#
loop_
_entity.id
_entity.type
_entity.pdbx_description
1 polymer ?
#
loop_
_entity_poly.entity_id
_entity_poly.type
_entity_poly.pdbx_seq_one_letter_code
_entity_poly.pdbx_strand_id
1 'polypeptide(L)' 'MSKEDRDMWRINIENSTDTGNKIYGPKVANSVFHRYGAKSLDNISPSYYWEVFSDLELLANDK' A
#
# COMPACT_ATOMS: atom_id res chain seq x y z
N MET A 1 -4.30 -14.85 -8.91
CA MET A 1 -4.35 -14.61 -7.45
C MET A 1 -5.74 -14.96 -6.93
N SER A 2 -5.84 -15.78 -5.91
CA SER A 2 -7.12 -16.16 -5.32
C SER A 2 -7.74 -15.02 -4.53
N LYS A 3 -9.02 -15.12 -4.21
CA LYS A 3 -9.70 -14.13 -3.37
C LYS A 3 -9.05 -14.02 -1.99
N GLU A 4 -8.68 -15.16 -1.42
CA GLU A 4 -8.04 -15.20 -0.10
C GLU A 4 -6.68 -14.49 -0.13
N ASP A 5 -5.90 -14.72 -1.18
CA ASP A 5 -4.61 -14.05 -1.34
C ASP A 5 -4.79 -12.54 -1.50
N ARG A 6 -5.80 -12.12 -2.25
CA ARG A 6 -6.08 -10.69 -2.41
C ARG A 6 -6.48 -10.05 -1.08
N ASP A 7 -7.30 -10.74 -0.31
CA ASP A 7 -7.73 -10.24 0.99
C ASP A 7 -6.53 -10.09 1.93
N MET A 8 -5.62 -11.06 1.94
CA MET A 8 -4.40 -10.98 2.74
C MET A 8 -3.51 -9.82 2.32
N TRP A 9 -3.32 -9.63 1.01
CA TRP A 9 -2.53 -8.51 0.50
C TRP A 9 -3.14 -7.17 0.90
N ARG A 10 -4.46 -7.05 0.80
CA ARG A 10 -5.15 -5.81 1.18
C ARG A 10 -4.95 -5.49 2.66
N ILE A 11 -5.05 -6.50 3.52
CA ILE A 11 -4.82 -6.31 4.95
C ILE A 11 -3.38 -5.87 5.20
N ASN A 12 -2.41 -6.52 4.58
CA ASN A 12 -1.01 -6.16 4.73
C ASN A 12 -0.73 -4.74 4.25
N ILE A 13 -1.30 -4.36 3.12
CA ILE A 13 -1.14 -3.01 2.58
C ILE A 13 -1.79 -1.97 3.49
N GLU A 14 -2.98 -2.27 4.03
CA GLU A 14 -3.64 -1.38 4.98
C GLU A 14 -2.78 -1.14 6.22
N ASN A 15 -2.19 -2.21 6.77
CA ASN A 15 -1.32 -2.09 7.93
C ASN A 15 -0.09 -1.25 7.62
N SER A 16 0.53 -1.46 6.46
CA SER A 16 1.68 -0.68 6.03
C SER A 16 1.30 0.77 5.78
N THR A 17 0.11 1.02 5.25
CA THR A 17 -0.42 2.37 5.05
C THR A 17 -0.58 3.08 6.39
N ASP A 18 -1.17 2.42 7.37
CA ASP A 18 -1.35 3.00 8.70
C ASP A 18 -0.01 3.35 9.34
N THR A 19 0.98 2.47 9.21
CA THR A 19 2.32 2.73 9.73
C THR A 19 2.95 3.92 9.04
N GLY A 20 2.87 3.99 7.72
CA GLY A 20 3.40 5.12 6.95
C GLY A 20 2.71 6.42 7.32
N ASN A 21 1.40 6.40 7.52
CA ASN A 21 0.64 7.58 7.91
C ASN A 21 1.06 8.09 9.29
N LYS A 22 1.38 7.21 10.21
CA LYS A 22 1.84 7.59 11.54
C LYS A 22 3.23 8.24 11.50
N ILE A 23 4.09 7.79 10.61
CA ILE A 23 5.47 8.28 10.52
C ILE A 23 5.55 9.54 9.66
N TYR A 24 4.90 9.56 8.52
CA TYR A 24 5.06 10.61 7.50
C TYR A 24 3.81 11.44 7.23
N GLY A 25 2.67 11.06 7.78
CA GLY A 25 1.39 11.70 7.48
C GLY A 25 0.66 11.05 6.30
N PRO A 26 -0.64 11.38 6.11
CA PRO A 26 -1.51 10.66 5.17
C PRO A 26 -1.18 10.85 3.69
N LYS A 27 -0.45 11.89 3.32
CA LYS A 27 -0.18 12.19 1.92
C LYS A 27 0.82 11.23 1.28
N VAL A 28 1.69 10.63 2.08
CA VAL A 28 2.75 9.76 1.54
C VAL A 28 2.17 8.47 0.98
N ALA A 29 1.27 7.84 1.72
CA ALA A 29 0.62 6.61 1.24
C ALA A 29 -0.19 6.89 -0.04
N ASN A 30 -0.90 8.01 -0.07
CA ASN A 30 -1.65 8.41 -1.26
C ASN A 30 -0.72 8.62 -2.46
N SER A 31 0.46 9.17 -2.25
CA SER A 31 1.45 9.33 -3.32
C SER A 31 1.88 7.99 -3.91
N VAL A 32 2.07 6.99 -3.04
CA VAL A 32 2.41 5.65 -3.50
C VAL A 32 1.28 5.07 -4.35
N PHE A 33 0.04 5.20 -3.88
CA PHE A 33 -1.12 4.71 -4.65
C PHE A 33 -1.23 5.39 -6.01
N HIS A 34 -0.98 6.70 -6.07
CA HIS A 34 -1.05 7.46 -7.32
C HIS A 34 -0.03 7.00 -8.34
N ARG A 35 1.12 6.49 -7.92
CA ARG A 35 2.13 5.94 -8.84
C ARG A 35 1.59 4.77 -9.66
N TYR A 36 0.61 4.07 -9.13
CA TYR A 36 -0.02 2.93 -9.78
C TYR A 36 -1.39 3.27 -10.35
N GLY A 37 -1.70 4.56 -10.48
CA GLY A 37 -2.94 5.02 -11.07
C GLY A 37 -4.17 4.84 -10.19
N ALA A 38 -3.97 4.73 -8.87
CA ALA A 38 -5.06 4.49 -7.93
C ALA A 38 -5.28 5.67 -7.01
N LYS A 39 -6.53 5.90 -6.61
CA LYS A 39 -6.87 6.93 -5.63
C LYS A 39 -6.77 6.39 -4.21
N SER A 40 -6.96 5.09 -4.05
CA SER A 40 -6.94 4.42 -2.76
C SER A 40 -6.63 2.95 -2.96
N LEU A 41 -6.51 2.21 -1.86
CA LEU A 41 -6.26 0.77 -1.91
C LEU A 41 -7.31 0.03 -2.76
N ASP A 42 -8.56 0.46 -2.69
CA ASP A 42 -9.65 -0.20 -3.43
C ASP A 42 -9.51 -0.10 -4.94
N ASN A 43 -8.77 0.89 -5.43
CA ASN A 43 -8.55 1.09 -6.86
C ASN A 43 -7.28 0.42 -7.38
N ILE A 44 -6.45 -0.15 -6.51
CA ILE A 44 -5.19 -0.77 -6.93
C ILE A 44 -5.49 -2.12 -7.59
N SER A 45 -4.92 -2.33 -8.78
CA SER A 45 -4.99 -3.63 -9.43
C SER A 45 -4.26 -4.68 -8.58
N PRO A 46 -4.84 -5.89 -8.40
CA PRO A 46 -4.17 -6.94 -7.64
C PRO A 46 -2.77 -7.28 -8.14
N SER A 47 -2.49 -7.09 -9.42
CA SER A 47 -1.17 -7.34 -9.97
C SER A 47 -0.10 -6.38 -9.42
N TYR A 48 -0.49 -5.27 -8.83
CA TYR A 48 0.41 -4.29 -8.23
C TYR A 48 0.52 -4.40 -6.71
N TYR A 49 -0.19 -5.30 -6.07
CA TYR A 49 -0.19 -5.40 -4.60
C TYR A 49 1.21 -5.58 -4.04
N TRP A 50 2.01 -6.46 -4.61
CA TRP A 50 3.38 -6.68 -4.14
C TRP A 50 4.21 -5.41 -4.24
N GLU A 51 4.12 -4.72 -5.36
CA GLU A 51 4.90 -3.50 -5.61
C GLU A 51 4.48 -2.39 -4.65
N VAL A 52 3.18 -2.20 -4.46
CA VAL A 52 2.68 -1.19 -3.52
C VAL A 52 3.11 -1.51 -2.10
N PHE A 53 2.99 -2.76 -1.68
CA PHE A 53 3.41 -3.19 -0.36
C PHE A 53 4.91 -2.94 -0.16
N SER A 54 5.74 -3.29 -1.14
CA SER A 54 7.19 -3.08 -1.08
C SER A 54 7.53 -1.60 -0.94
N ASP A 55 6.86 -0.74 -1.71
CA ASP A 55 7.10 0.70 -1.63
C ASP A 55 6.74 1.24 -0.25
N LEU A 56 5.62 0.83 0.30
CA LEU A 56 5.21 1.26 1.64
C LEU A 56 6.17 0.76 2.72
N GLU A 57 6.65 -0.47 2.59
CA GLU A 57 7.61 -1.03 3.54
C GLU A 57 8.95 -0.29 3.49
N LEU A 58 9.40 0.09 2.31
CA LEU A 58 10.62 0.88 2.16
C LEU A 58 10.49 2.22 2.88
N LEU A 59 9.33 2.87 2.76
CA LEU A 59 9.08 4.12 3.47
C LEU A 59 9.07 3.92 4.98
N ALA A 60 8.45 2.85 5.45
CA ALA A 60 8.36 2.56 6.88
C ALA A 60 9.73 2.26 7.49
N ASN A 61 10.64 1.69 6.72
CA ASN A 61 11.98 1.32 7.17
C ASN A 61 13.03 2.39 6.93
N ASP A 62 12.72 3.37 6.11
CA ASP A 62 13.63 4.46 5.79
C ASP A 62 13.44 5.59 6.80
N LYS A 63 14.26 5.58 7.81
CA LYS A 63 14.22 6.61 8.87
C LYS A 63 15.29 7.65 8.69
#